data_9c1369ae2a9179b2afe5d29c671c3dd1
#
_entry.id   9c1369ae2a9179b2afe5d29c671c3dd1
#
_cell.length_a   1.000
_cell.length_b   1.000
_cell.length_c   1.000
_cell.angle_alpha   90.00
_cell.angle_beta   90.00
_cell.angle_gamma   90.00
#
_symmetry.space_group_name_H-M   'P 1'
#
loop_
_entity.id
_entity.type
_entity.pdbx_description
1 polymer ?
#
loop_
_entity_poly.entity_id
_entity_poly.type
_entity_poly.pdbx_seq_one_letter_code
_entity_poly.pdbx_strand_id
1 'polypeptide(L)'
;MERLQNLFRVGSLAVIGVSLMCACSDNFLNETETTDLDRETVFADSTYTSGFLTQIYVDIGYDVKHDRYGGHGGLQTSCDEAAYKANTGSSTDILFATGTINPVTASEEDVWRIAYRNIRRVNIFLKYIDGCRMAGSEKILYKAEARFLRAWYYAMLLRHYGGVPLIGDEIYESVEESMKERDSYADCVEYIVKEAEQAAADLPHVRSGNKFGRITYGACKSLIARIRLYAASKLFNGSDFAPSDYPRELVGYTTYDKERWKLAIEAAREVIKQNQYHLYIRQKNENDVDYPGWGYYAQLLPSDYYGQMGTDVYSSTILEKKAGSSISTNVWFAPPSTGGGGTGGYIYHDLAALYPMADGSPTAGNKDYDPTQPARNRDPRFMFTVTYDGCIMKSNLKDAEINISVGTQQDAIYRGTPTGYYVRKFLNLNSMANQMLYGGSQARPLIRYTEILLNYAEAVNEYYGPSHEEAMGNGKLSPYIVLRNIRECAGILAGSDNTYGIKNGMTQAEMREAIRLERRLDLAFEGHRFFDVRRWMIADETDNKMMHGLEITKDSKGNRTARIIEARKHTFRKAMYFYPIPYKETVKSPALRQNPYYE
;
A
#
# COMPACT_ATOMS: atom_id res chain seq x y z
N MET A 1 23.11 74.65 2.93
CA MET A 1 22.88 73.21 3.06
C MET A 1 21.77 72.69 2.14
N GLU A 2 20.69 73.40 1.93
CA GLU A 2 19.58 72.95 1.06
C GLU A 2 19.93 72.76 -0.43
N ARG A 3 20.85 73.57 -0.99
CA ARG A 3 21.28 73.45 -2.40
C ARG A 3 22.10 72.16 -2.67
N LEU A 4 22.85 71.67 -1.68
CA LEU A 4 23.60 70.44 -1.80
C LEU A 4 22.68 69.19 -1.66
N GLN A 5 21.64 69.27 -0.86
CA GLN A 5 20.66 68.17 -0.73
C GLN A 5 19.80 67.96 -1.98
N ASN A 6 19.49 69.07 -2.71
CA ASN A 6 18.74 68.97 -3.96
C ASN A 6 19.60 68.45 -5.14
N LEU A 7 20.89 68.69 -5.15
CA LEU A 7 21.81 68.14 -6.16
C LEU A 7 21.97 66.61 -5.95
N PHE A 8 22.00 66.11 -4.68
CA PHE A 8 22.06 64.70 -4.38
C PHE A 8 20.75 63.98 -4.73
N ARG A 9 19.59 64.59 -4.54
CA ARG A 9 18.30 64.06 -4.94
C ARG A 9 18.12 63.93 -6.45
N VAL A 10 18.54 64.90 -7.21
CA VAL A 10 18.47 64.89 -8.68
C VAL A 10 19.49 63.88 -9.25
N GLY A 11 20.70 63.82 -8.67
CA GLY A 11 21.70 62.79 -9.06
C GLY A 11 21.26 61.38 -8.80
N SER A 12 20.62 61.10 -7.64
CA SER A 12 20.11 59.80 -7.31
C SER A 12 18.93 59.37 -8.20
N LEU A 13 18.03 60.24 -8.57
CA LEU A 13 16.94 59.98 -9.51
C LEU A 13 17.44 59.76 -10.95
N ALA A 14 18.49 60.43 -11.38
CA ALA A 14 19.09 60.22 -12.70
C ALA A 14 19.82 58.87 -12.79
N VAL A 15 20.49 58.42 -11.71
CA VAL A 15 21.16 57.12 -11.65
C VAL A 15 20.13 55.98 -11.61
N ILE A 16 19.02 56.16 -10.88
CA ILE A 16 17.92 55.16 -10.86
C ILE A 16 17.22 55.12 -12.23
N GLY A 17 17.02 56.24 -12.90
CA GLY A 17 16.43 56.30 -14.26
C GLY A 17 17.30 55.63 -15.33
N VAL A 18 18.62 55.73 -15.24
CA VAL A 18 19.56 55.08 -16.17
C VAL A 18 19.70 53.60 -15.88
N SER A 19 19.61 53.20 -14.61
CA SER A 19 19.60 51.76 -14.24
C SER A 19 18.34 51.03 -14.69
N LEU A 20 17.20 51.72 -14.84
CA LEU A 20 15.94 51.14 -15.34
C LEU A 20 15.87 51.08 -16.88
N MET A 21 16.71 51.82 -17.61
CA MET A 21 16.76 51.75 -19.08
C MET A 21 17.78 50.70 -19.61
N CYS A 22 18.66 50.17 -18.76
CA CYS A 22 19.56 49.08 -19.13
C CYS A 22 18.97 47.67 -18.85
N ALA A 23 17.72 47.56 -18.38
CA ALA A 23 17.06 46.29 -18.09
C ALA A 23 16.22 45.76 -19.26
N CYS A 24 16.22 46.41 -20.41
CA CYS A 24 15.64 45.90 -21.65
C CYS A 24 16.76 45.68 -22.66
N SER A 25 17.61 44.68 -22.43
CA SER A 25 18.40 44.11 -23.51
C SER A 25 17.58 42.95 -24.10
N ASP A 26 17.44 42.93 -25.42
CA ASP A 26 16.79 41.85 -26.19
C ASP A 26 17.40 40.45 -25.93
N ASN A 27 18.46 40.36 -25.14
CA ASN A 27 19.06 39.12 -24.69
C ASN A 27 18.28 38.40 -23.56
N PHE A 28 17.26 39.03 -22.95
CA PHE A 28 16.38 38.32 -22.01
C PHE A 28 15.41 37.35 -22.71
N LEU A 29 15.13 37.61 -24.00
CA LEU A 29 14.36 36.68 -24.85
C LEU A 29 15.24 35.70 -25.61
N ASN A 30 16.54 35.88 -25.61
CA ASN A 30 17.57 34.94 -26.02
C ASN A 30 18.16 34.25 -24.80
N GLU A 31 17.34 33.87 -23.82
CA GLU A 31 17.80 32.88 -22.87
C GLU A 31 18.20 31.65 -23.68
N THR A 32 19.48 31.35 -23.61
CA THR A 32 20.06 30.06 -23.91
C THR A 32 19.04 29.01 -23.51
N GLU A 33 18.66 28.14 -24.45
CA GLU A 33 17.82 26.99 -24.23
C GLU A 33 18.07 26.46 -22.83
N THR A 34 17.11 26.71 -21.95
CA THR A 34 17.11 26.06 -20.65
C THR A 34 17.32 24.57 -20.93
N THR A 35 18.15 23.93 -20.17
CA THR A 35 18.54 22.53 -20.24
C THR A 35 17.36 21.55 -20.13
N ASP A 36 16.22 21.86 -20.68
CA ASP A 36 15.14 20.92 -20.91
C ASP A 36 15.55 20.03 -22.08
N LEU A 37 16.04 18.85 -21.71
CA LEU A 37 16.34 17.81 -22.67
C LEU A 37 15.10 17.55 -23.51
N ASP A 38 15.17 17.89 -24.80
CA ASP A 38 14.10 17.60 -25.71
C ASP A 38 13.89 16.07 -25.84
N ARG A 39 12.76 15.70 -26.37
CA ARG A 39 12.37 14.29 -26.51
C ARG A 39 13.36 13.50 -27.37
N GLU A 40 13.92 14.11 -28.40
CA GLU A 40 14.88 13.48 -29.30
C GLU A 40 16.19 13.19 -28.58
N THR A 41 16.71 14.11 -27.82
CA THR A 41 17.92 13.93 -27.01
C THR A 41 17.74 12.85 -25.94
N VAL A 42 16.60 12.83 -25.24
CA VAL A 42 16.30 11.81 -24.24
C VAL A 42 16.32 10.39 -24.82
N PHE A 43 15.69 10.19 -25.99
CA PHE A 43 15.58 8.88 -26.61
C PHE A 43 16.71 8.55 -27.59
N ALA A 44 17.67 9.43 -27.81
CA ALA A 44 18.92 9.13 -28.51
C ALA A 44 19.96 8.47 -27.60
N ASP A 45 19.94 8.77 -26.29
CA ASP A 45 20.91 8.30 -25.29
C ASP A 45 20.33 7.24 -24.37
N SER A 46 21.08 6.14 -24.15
CA SER A 46 20.64 5.01 -23.32
C SER A 46 20.50 5.34 -21.85
N THR A 47 21.32 6.24 -21.32
CA THR A 47 21.29 6.68 -19.92
C THR A 47 20.03 7.50 -19.64
N TYR A 48 19.74 8.47 -20.49
CA TYR A 48 18.54 9.29 -20.37
C TYR A 48 17.26 8.46 -20.60
N THR A 49 17.26 7.56 -21.58
CA THR A 49 16.14 6.63 -21.82
C THR A 49 15.89 5.73 -20.61
N SER A 50 16.94 5.18 -19.99
CA SER A 50 16.84 4.39 -18.76
C SER A 50 16.35 5.24 -17.58
N GLY A 51 16.83 6.48 -17.48
CA GLY A 51 16.37 7.47 -16.51
C GLY A 51 14.87 7.78 -16.65
N PHE A 52 14.38 7.94 -17.88
CA PHE A 52 12.96 8.16 -18.15
C PHE A 52 12.09 6.96 -17.69
N LEU A 53 12.51 5.72 -17.97
CA LEU A 53 11.82 4.53 -17.44
C LEU A 53 11.83 4.52 -15.92
N THR A 54 12.95 4.89 -15.30
CA THR A 54 13.07 4.95 -13.83
C THR A 54 12.11 5.97 -13.20
N GLN A 55 11.84 7.09 -13.88
CA GLN A 55 10.82 8.05 -13.44
C GLN A 55 9.40 7.46 -13.41
N ILE A 56 9.10 6.50 -14.29
CA ILE A 56 7.80 5.82 -14.26
C ILE A 56 7.67 4.91 -13.03
N TYR A 57 8.78 4.33 -12.55
CA TYR A 57 8.80 3.53 -11.31
C TYR A 57 8.60 4.36 -10.03
N VAL A 58 8.83 5.67 -10.05
CA VAL A 58 8.78 6.51 -8.83
C VAL A 58 7.43 6.39 -8.12
N ASP A 59 6.35 6.31 -8.88
CA ASP A 59 4.99 6.30 -8.35
C ASP A 59 4.37 4.89 -8.20
N ILE A 60 5.13 3.81 -8.44
CA ILE A 60 4.58 2.42 -8.43
C ILE A 60 3.91 2.04 -7.10
N GLY A 61 4.32 2.60 -5.98
CA GLY A 61 3.72 2.36 -4.66
C GLY A 61 2.94 3.56 -4.13
N TYR A 62 2.48 4.46 -5.02
CA TYR A 62 1.81 5.69 -4.60
C TYR A 62 0.56 5.43 -3.76
N ASP A 63 -0.28 4.50 -4.18
CA ASP A 63 -1.57 4.20 -3.54
C ASP A 63 -1.43 3.57 -2.13
N VAL A 64 -0.25 3.06 -1.79
CA VAL A 64 0.03 2.47 -0.48
C VAL A 64 1.02 3.29 0.36
N LYS A 65 1.35 4.52 -0.05
CA LYS A 65 2.20 5.42 0.74
C LYS A 65 1.54 5.80 2.06
N HIS A 66 2.35 5.84 3.12
CA HIS A 66 1.86 6.27 4.45
C HIS A 66 1.56 7.75 4.54
N ASP A 67 2.25 8.55 3.74
CA ASP A 67 2.11 10.01 3.66
C ASP A 67 1.22 10.46 2.50
N ARG A 68 0.44 9.53 1.91
CA ARG A 68 -0.40 9.80 0.73
C ARG A 68 -1.30 11.02 0.90
N TYR A 69 -1.80 11.24 2.11
CA TYR A 69 -2.74 12.32 2.41
C TYR A 69 -2.10 13.43 3.25
N GLY A 70 -0.89 13.83 2.90
CA GLY A 70 -0.23 14.95 3.57
C GLY A 70 0.32 14.63 4.95
N GLY A 71 0.67 13.36 5.21
CA GLY A 71 1.28 12.93 6.45
C GLY A 71 0.30 12.56 7.56
N HIS A 72 -0.99 12.45 7.25
CA HIS A 72 -2.01 12.00 8.21
C HIS A 72 -2.20 10.49 8.25
N GLY A 73 -1.48 9.78 7.43
CA GLY A 73 -1.61 8.35 7.16
C GLY A 73 -2.01 8.10 5.71
N GLY A 74 -2.13 6.84 5.33
CA GLY A 74 -2.55 6.43 4.01
C GLY A 74 -3.91 5.74 4.05
N LEU A 75 -4.07 4.68 3.26
CA LEU A 75 -5.30 3.90 3.23
C LEU A 75 -5.67 3.29 4.60
N GLN A 76 -4.69 3.02 5.47
CA GLN A 76 -4.90 2.46 6.80
C GLN A 76 -5.71 3.37 7.72
N THR A 77 -5.61 4.69 7.54
CA THR A 77 -6.40 5.67 8.32
C THR A 77 -7.75 6.00 7.69
N SER A 78 -8.00 5.46 6.49
CA SER A 78 -9.28 5.55 5.77
C SER A 78 -10.20 4.34 6.01
N CYS A 79 -9.81 3.41 6.89
CA CYS A 79 -10.56 2.18 7.20
C CYS A 79 -10.34 1.76 8.67
N ASP A 80 -10.82 0.57 9.03
CA ASP A 80 -10.81 0.03 10.40
C ASP A 80 -9.43 -0.46 10.90
N GLU A 81 -8.32 -0.08 10.26
CA GLU A 81 -6.97 -0.43 10.74
C GLU A 81 -6.42 0.56 11.74
N ALA A 82 -6.52 1.87 11.47
CA ALA A 82 -5.88 2.89 12.28
C ALA A 82 -6.63 4.22 12.33
N ALA A 83 -6.46 4.93 13.43
CA ALA A 83 -6.90 6.31 13.59
C ALA A 83 -5.89 7.30 12.99
N TYR A 84 -6.38 8.42 12.51
CA TYR A 84 -5.60 9.62 12.24
C TYR A 84 -5.44 10.47 13.51
N LYS A 85 -4.45 11.37 13.56
CA LYS A 85 -4.15 12.16 14.76
C LYS A 85 -5.17 13.28 15.00
N ALA A 86 -5.54 14.01 13.95
CA ALA A 86 -6.45 15.15 14.07
C ALA A 86 -7.89 14.69 14.37
N ASN A 87 -8.64 15.51 15.12
CA ASN A 87 -10.05 15.26 15.38
C ASN A 87 -10.95 15.66 14.20
N THR A 88 -10.50 16.63 13.43
CA THR A 88 -11.19 17.18 12.26
C THR A 88 -10.17 17.52 11.19
N GLY A 89 -10.58 17.56 9.94
CA GLY A 89 -9.72 17.93 8.82
C GLY A 89 -10.37 17.68 7.47
N SER A 90 -9.69 18.11 6.43
CA SER A 90 -10.11 17.97 5.02
C SER A 90 -9.24 16.99 4.23
N SER A 91 -8.34 16.25 4.90
CA SER A 91 -7.56 15.22 4.21
C SER A 91 -8.42 14.02 3.84
N THR A 92 -8.11 13.37 2.74
CA THR A 92 -8.93 12.30 2.15
C THR A 92 -9.18 11.14 3.13
N ASP A 93 -8.23 10.79 3.98
CA ASP A 93 -8.40 9.76 5.00
C ASP A 93 -9.45 10.14 6.05
N ILE A 94 -9.43 11.39 6.53
CA ILE A 94 -10.43 11.89 7.48
C ILE A 94 -11.82 11.92 6.82
N LEU A 95 -11.88 12.36 5.56
CA LEU A 95 -13.14 12.41 4.82
C LEU A 95 -13.75 11.01 4.60
N PHE A 96 -12.91 10.00 4.36
CA PHE A 96 -13.38 8.60 4.33
C PHE A 96 -13.84 8.13 5.70
N ALA A 97 -13.04 8.32 6.75
CA ALA A 97 -13.40 7.87 8.10
C ALA A 97 -14.69 8.52 8.62
N THR A 98 -14.92 9.79 8.27
CA THR A 98 -16.14 10.55 8.69
C THR A 98 -17.32 10.43 7.74
N GLY A 99 -17.15 9.75 6.61
CA GLY A 99 -18.21 9.60 5.60
C GLY A 99 -18.51 10.86 4.79
N THR A 100 -17.63 11.85 4.79
CA THR A 100 -17.88 13.17 4.15
C THR A 100 -17.18 13.33 2.80
N ILE A 101 -16.44 12.32 2.36
CA ILE A 101 -15.81 12.33 1.03
C ILE A 101 -16.84 12.49 -0.08
N ASN A 102 -16.56 13.36 -1.05
CA ASN A 102 -17.42 13.61 -2.20
C ASN A 102 -16.56 14.08 -3.40
N PRO A 103 -17.13 14.23 -4.62
CA PRO A 103 -16.37 14.62 -5.81
C PRO A 103 -15.63 15.95 -5.69
N VAL A 104 -16.17 16.92 -4.97
CA VAL A 104 -15.55 18.25 -4.79
C VAL A 104 -14.39 18.19 -3.81
N THR A 105 -14.48 17.36 -2.78
CA THR A 105 -13.43 17.18 -1.77
C THR A 105 -12.36 16.15 -2.17
N ALA A 106 -12.63 15.32 -3.18
CA ALA A 106 -11.66 14.38 -3.72
C ALA A 106 -10.57 15.13 -4.46
N SER A 107 -9.33 14.89 -4.09
CA SER A 107 -8.17 15.52 -4.73
C SER A 107 -7.90 14.92 -6.12
N GLU A 108 -7.79 15.76 -7.14
CA GLU A 108 -7.31 15.35 -8.47
C GLU A 108 -5.82 14.96 -8.45
N GLU A 109 -5.05 15.51 -7.53
CA GLU A 109 -3.63 15.19 -7.33
C GLU A 109 -3.40 13.79 -6.73
N ASP A 110 -4.46 13.05 -6.46
CA ASP A 110 -4.40 11.68 -5.96
C ASP A 110 -4.23 10.66 -7.11
N VAL A 111 -4.67 9.45 -6.94
CA VAL A 111 -4.44 8.31 -7.86
C VAL A 111 -4.83 8.61 -9.30
N TRP A 112 -5.93 9.36 -9.54
CA TRP A 112 -6.38 9.67 -10.89
C TRP A 112 -5.28 10.33 -11.73
N ARG A 113 -4.78 11.46 -11.28
CA ARG A 113 -3.74 12.22 -11.98
C ARG A 113 -2.41 11.48 -12.04
N ILE A 114 -2.01 10.87 -10.92
CA ILE A 114 -0.74 10.13 -10.84
C ILE A 114 -0.72 8.97 -11.85
N ALA A 115 -1.80 8.19 -11.92
CA ALA A 115 -1.87 7.06 -12.82
C ALA A 115 -1.88 7.49 -14.29
N TYR A 116 -2.75 8.43 -14.70
CA TYR A 116 -2.81 8.87 -16.09
C TYR A 116 -1.53 9.60 -16.55
N ARG A 117 -0.88 10.36 -15.67
CA ARG A 117 0.45 10.93 -15.95
C ARG A 117 1.47 9.85 -16.28
N ASN A 118 1.50 8.77 -15.51
CA ASN A 118 2.45 7.69 -15.74
C ASN A 118 2.05 6.80 -16.93
N ILE A 119 0.77 6.59 -17.19
CA ILE A 119 0.28 5.93 -18.41
C ILE A 119 0.74 6.72 -19.66
N ARG A 120 0.60 8.05 -19.66
CA ARG A 120 1.13 8.89 -20.76
C ARG A 120 2.65 8.76 -20.90
N ARG A 121 3.40 8.74 -19.78
CA ARG A 121 4.85 8.51 -19.82
C ARG A 121 5.21 7.15 -20.42
N VAL A 122 4.46 6.11 -20.08
CA VAL A 122 4.65 4.77 -20.70
C VAL A 122 4.40 4.84 -22.20
N ASN A 123 3.33 5.47 -22.65
CA ASN A 123 3.02 5.59 -24.07
C ASN A 123 4.12 6.34 -24.84
N ILE A 124 4.62 7.45 -24.28
CA ILE A 124 5.78 8.18 -24.82
C ILE A 124 7.01 7.25 -24.88
N PHE A 125 7.31 6.52 -23.81
CA PHE A 125 8.44 5.62 -23.76
C PHE A 125 8.36 4.54 -24.83
N LEU A 126 7.22 3.86 -24.94
CA LEU A 126 7.00 2.78 -25.93
C LEU A 126 7.11 3.28 -27.38
N LYS A 127 6.63 4.51 -27.64
CA LYS A 127 6.67 5.12 -28.98
C LYS A 127 8.09 5.44 -29.45
N TYR A 128 8.97 5.89 -28.52
CA TYR A 128 10.27 6.45 -28.92
C TYR A 128 11.48 5.57 -28.62
N ILE A 129 11.36 4.53 -27.78
CA ILE A 129 12.50 3.68 -27.37
C ILE A 129 13.22 3.01 -28.55
N ASP A 130 12.54 2.74 -29.65
CA ASP A 130 13.14 2.09 -30.83
C ASP A 130 14.25 2.93 -31.46
N GLY A 131 14.18 4.26 -31.34
CA GLY A 131 15.22 5.18 -31.79
C GLY A 131 16.49 5.19 -30.92
N CYS A 132 16.43 4.68 -29.68
CA CYS A 132 17.55 4.72 -28.76
C CYS A 132 18.72 3.84 -29.21
N ARG A 133 19.95 4.32 -28.98
CA ARG A 133 21.20 3.55 -29.24
C ARG A 133 21.52 2.62 -28.07
N MET A 134 20.77 1.54 -27.92
CA MET A 134 21.00 0.46 -26.97
C MET A 134 20.81 -0.92 -27.60
N ALA A 135 21.25 -1.97 -26.91
CA ALA A 135 21.10 -3.35 -27.39
C ALA A 135 19.62 -3.72 -27.58
N GLY A 136 19.31 -4.45 -28.66
CA GLY A 136 17.92 -4.87 -28.96
C GLY A 136 17.29 -5.68 -27.81
N SER A 137 18.04 -6.56 -27.18
CA SER A 137 17.60 -7.33 -26.01
C SER A 137 17.23 -6.43 -24.82
N GLU A 138 17.97 -5.34 -24.62
CA GLU A 138 17.65 -4.38 -23.53
C GLU A 138 16.39 -3.58 -23.85
N LYS A 139 16.19 -3.19 -25.13
CA LYS A 139 14.93 -2.55 -25.56
C LYS A 139 13.71 -3.44 -25.30
N ILE A 140 13.80 -4.74 -25.60
CA ILE A 140 12.73 -5.71 -25.35
C ILE A 140 12.39 -5.71 -23.84
N LEU A 141 13.40 -5.85 -22.99
CA LEU A 141 13.20 -5.84 -21.53
C LEU A 141 12.58 -4.54 -21.03
N TYR A 142 13.03 -3.38 -21.52
CA TYR A 142 12.52 -2.09 -21.08
C TYR A 142 11.09 -1.83 -21.57
N LYS A 143 10.74 -2.29 -22.77
CA LYS A 143 9.35 -2.27 -23.27
C LYS A 143 8.44 -3.13 -22.41
N ALA A 144 8.89 -4.33 -22.02
CA ALA A 144 8.15 -5.21 -21.13
C ALA A 144 7.94 -4.59 -19.75
N GLU A 145 8.97 -3.97 -19.16
CA GLU A 145 8.84 -3.24 -17.91
C GLU A 145 7.83 -2.08 -18.02
N ALA A 146 7.89 -1.30 -19.10
CA ALA A 146 6.97 -0.19 -19.35
C ALA A 146 5.51 -0.67 -19.50
N ARG A 147 5.26 -1.79 -20.23
CA ARG A 147 3.93 -2.41 -20.33
C ARG A 147 3.38 -2.84 -18.97
N PHE A 148 4.21 -3.50 -18.15
CA PHE A 148 3.80 -3.85 -16.80
C PHE A 148 3.43 -2.63 -15.96
N LEU A 149 4.23 -1.55 -16.03
CA LEU A 149 3.93 -0.31 -15.29
C LEU A 149 2.60 0.30 -15.74
N ARG A 150 2.27 0.23 -17.04
CA ARG A 150 0.96 0.65 -17.55
C ARG A 150 -0.17 -0.19 -16.96
N ALA A 151 -0.02 -1.51 -16.99
CA ALA A 151 -0.97 -2.43 -16.36
C ALA A 151 -1.14 -2.12 -14.85
N TRP A 152 -0.05 -1.85 -14.15
CA TRP A 152 -0.07 -1.50 -12.73
C TRP A 152 -0.85 -0.22 -12.44
N TYR A 153 -0.62 0.84 -13.23
CA TYR A 153 -1.33 2.11 -13.06
C TYR A 153 -2.81 1.99 -13.40
N TYR A 154 -3.18 1.20 -14.40
CA TYR A 154 -4.59 0.87 -14.65
C TYR A 154 -5.19 0.02 -13.53
N ALA A 155 -4.45 -0.89 -12.93
CA ALA A 155 -4.89 -1.66 -11.77
C ALA A 155 -5.13 -0.76 -10.53
N MET A 156 -4.31 0.28 -10.33
CA MET A 156 -4.57 1.30 -9.32
C MET A 156 -5.88 2.04 -9.59
N LEU A 157 -6.12 2.49 -10.80
CA LEU A 157 -7.37 3.17 -11.19
C LEU A 157 -8.58 2.24 -11.01
N LEU A 158 -8.50 1.02 -11.50
CA LEU A 158 -9.59 0.03 -11.43
C LEU A 158 -10.05 -0.23 -9.99
N ARG A 159 -9.11 -0.38 -9.04
CA ARG A 159 -9.43 -0.62 -7.63
C ARG A 159 -10.12 0.56 -6.96
N HIS A 160 -9.82 1.79 -7.39
CA HIS A 160 -10.38 3.00 -6.81
C HIS A 160 -11.72 3.39 -7.44
N TYR A 161 -11.81 3.30 -8.78
CA TYR A 161 -12.90 3.95 -9.53
C TYR A 161 -13.80 2.98 -10.30
N GLY A 162 -13.46 1.69 -10.39
CA GLY A 162 -14.11 0.77 -11.31
C GLY A 162 -13.56 0.93 -12.74
N GLY A 163 -14.39 0.77 -13.76
CA GLY A 163 -14.01 1.03 -15.15
C GLY A 163 -13.59 2.48 -15.36
N VAL A 164 -12.60 2.71 -16.20
CA VAL A 164 -11.98 4.02 -16.47
C VAL A 164 -11.63 4.13 -17.96
N PRO A 165 -11.41 5.33 -18.51
CA PRO A 165 -10.98 5.49 -19.89
C PRO A 165 -9.67 4.73 -20.18
N LEU A 166 -9.71 3.79 -21.13
CA LEU A 166 -8.54 3.10 -21.66
C LEU A 166 -7.92 3.92 -22.80
N ILE A 167 -6.73 4.43 -22.57
CA ILE A 167 -6.03 5.31 -23.55
C ILE A 167 -5.31 4.50 -24.62
N GLY A 168 -5.00 3.21 -24.33
CA GLY A 168 -4.21 2.39 -25.26
C GLY A 168 -2.79 2.94 -25.42
N ASP A 169 -2.31 3.01 -26.66
CA ASP A 169 -0.98 3.54 -27.00
C ASP A 169 -0.99 5.04 -27.38
N GLU A 170 -2.16 5.70 -27.28
CA GLU A 170 -2.34 7.08 -27.71
C GLU A 170 -1.59 8.10 -26.83
N ILE A 171 -1.15 9.18 -27.47
CA ILE A 171 -0.52 10.33 -26.82
C ILE A 171 -1.29 11.56 -27.26
N TYR A 172 -2.18 12.04 -26.40
CA TYR A 172 -2.97 13.24 -26.68
C TYR A 172 -2.14 14.50 -26.44
N GLU A 173 -2.27 15.47 -27.33
CA GLU A 173 -1.59 16.76 -27.22
C GLU A 173 -2.50 17.83 -26.61
N SER A 174 -3.81 17.62 -26.60
CA SER A 174 -4.78 18.54 -25.98
C SER A 174 -5.69 17.83 -24.96
N VAL A 175 -6.36 18.63 -24.13
CA VAL A 175 -7.36 18.14 -23.17
C VAL A 175 -8.59 17.61 -23.91
N GLU A 176 -9.01 18.31 -24.96
CA GLU A 176 -10.19 17.96 -25.77
C GLU A 176 -10.06 16.59 -26.42
N GLU A 177 -8.90 16.25 -26.95
CA GLU A 177 -8.61 14.93 -27.53
C GLU A 177 -8.65 13.82 -26.47
N SER A 178 -8.35 14.15 -25.22
CA SER A 178 -8.32 13.18 -24.11
C SER A 178 -9.69 12.94 -23.44
N MET A 179 -10.74 13.68 -23.86
CA MET A 179 -12.10 13.53 -23.34
C MET A 179 -12.74 12.23 -23.82
N LYS A 180 -12.71 11.19 -22.97
CA LYS A 180 -13.27 9.86 -23.27
C LYS A 180 -14.29 9.44 -22.23
N GLU A 181 -15.23 8.62 -22.64
CA GLU A 181 -16.09 7.86 -21.76
C GLU A 181 -15.28 6.83 -20.97
N ARG A 182 -15.86 6.33 -19.91
CA ARG A 182 -15.29 5.20 -19.17
C ARG A 182 -15.53 3.91 -19.95
N ASP A 183 -14.49 3.11 -20.06
CA ASP A 183 -14.61 1.72 -20.52
C ASP A 183 -15.22 0.87 -19.40
N SER A 184 -15.78 -0.29 -19.76
CA SER A 184 -16.38 -1.18 -18.77
C SER A 184 -15.33 -1.73 -17.80
N TYR A 185 -15.78 -2.13 -16.62
CA TYR A 185 -14.92 -2.82 -15.65
C TYR A 185 -14.29 -4.07 -16.28
N ALA A 186 -15.07 -4.82 -17.06
CA ALA A 186 -14.60 -6.03 -17.75
C ALA A 186 -13.49 -5.73 -18.75
N ASP A 187 -13.65 -4.70 -19.59
CA ASP A 187 -12.64 -4.31 -20.57
C ASP A 187 -11.35 -3.85 -19.88
N CYS A 188 -11.47 -3.11 -18.77
CA CYS A 188 -10.30 -2.71 -17.97
C CYS A 188 -9.58 -3.91 -17.35
N VAL A 189 -10.30 -4.93 -16.85
CA VAL A 189 -9.71 -6.17 -16.34
C VAL A 189 -8.92 -6.87 -17.43
N GLU A 190 -9.53 -7.09 -18.61
CA GLU A 190 -8.88 -7.80 -19.72
C GLU A 190 -7.71 -7.02 -20.31
N TYR A 191 -7.79 -5.69 -20.35
CA TYR A 191 -6.68 -4.83 -20.77
C TYR A 191 -5.47 -4.98 -19.82
N ILE A 192 -5.69 -4.91 -18.52
CA ILE A 192 -4.63 -5.08 -17.50
C ILE A 192 -3.98 -6.46 -17.61
N VAL A 193 -4.80 -7.51 -17.76
CA VAL A 193 -4.32 -8.88 -17.88
C VAL A 193 -3.49 -9.04 -19.16
N LYS A 194 -3.98 -8.55 -20.30
CA LYS A 194 -3.27 -8.61 -21.58
C LYS A 194 -1.92 -7.89 -21.53
N GLU A 195 -1.86 -6.68 -20.99
CA GLU A 195 -0.61 -5.93 -20.87
C GLU A 195 0.40 -6.64 -19.95
N ALA A 196 -0.08 -7.21 -18.83
CA ALA A 196 0.76 -7.97 -17.90
C ALA A 196 1.25 -9.30 -18.51
N GLU A 197 0.42 -10.00 -19.29
CA GLU A 197 0.83 -11.21 -20.01
C GLU A 197 1.89 -10.92 -21.09
N GLN A 198 1.69 -9.85 -21.87
CA GLN A 198 2.66 -9.42 -22.87
C GLN A 198 4.00 -9.03 -22.22
N ALA A 199 3.94 -8.35 -21.08
CA ALA A 199 5.14 -8.02 -20.33
C ALA A 199 5.85 -9.29 -19.79
N ALA A 200 5.08 -10.24 -19.28
CA ALA A 200 5.61 -11.49 -18.74
C ALA A 200 6.41 -12.30 -19.78
N ALA A 201 5.99 -12.29 -21.04
CA ALA A 201 6.64 -13.05 -22.10
C ALA A 201 8.13 -12.70 -22.29
N ASP A 202 8.50 -11.45 -22.02
CA ASP A 202 9.85 -10.93 -22.25
C ASP A 202 10.66 -10.70 -20.95
N LEU A 203 10.04 -10.89 -19.79
CA LEU A 203 10.68 -10.60 -18.50
C LEU A 203 11.30 -11.85 -17.86
N PRO A 204 12.50 -11.74 -17.26
CA PRO A 204 13.14 -12.85 -16.58
C PRO A 204 12.44 -13.18 -15.26
N HIS A 205 12.64 -14.41 -14.78
CA HIS A 205 12.14 -14.86 -13.50
C HIS A 205 12.86 -14.20 -12.31
N VAL A 206 14.14 -13.89 -12.48
CA VAL A 206 15.00 -13.32 -11.42
C VAL A 206 15.76 -12.11 -11.94
N ARG A 207 15.88 -11.09 -11.12
CA ARG A 207 16.76 -9.93 -11.34
C ARG A 207 17.84 -9.89 -10.27
N SER A 208 19.06 -9.60 -10.64
CA SER A 208 20.21 -9.54 -9.73
C SER A 208 21.03 -8.26 -9.92
N GLY A 209 21.98 -8.01 -9.01
CA GLY A 209 22.90 -6.88 -9.07
C GLY A 209 22.16 -5.53 -9.09
N ASN A 210 22.58 -4.62 -9.97
CA ASN A 210 21.98 -3.29 -10.12
C ASN A 210 20.54 -3.30 -10.71
N LYS A 211 20.06 -4.44 -11.19
CA LYS A 211 18.69 -4.63 -11.70
C LYS A 211 17.76 -5.25 -10.64
N PHE A 212 18.26 -5.55 -9.44
CA PHE A 212 17.43 -6.05 -8.34
C PHE A 212 16.31 -5.06 -8.01
N GLY A 213 15.09 -5.56 -7.77
CA GLY A 213 13.88 -4.76 -7.53
C GLY A 213 13.18 -4.26 -8.80
N ARG A 214 13.73 -4.54 -10.01
CA ARG A 214 13.00 -4.34 -11.26
C ARG A 214 12.00 -5.47 -11.49
N ILE A 215 10.99 -5.19 -12.32
CA ILE A 215 9.87 -6.10 -12.58
C ILE A 215 10.37 -7.42 -13.17
N THR A 216 9.75 -8.50 -12.70
CA THR A 216 10.01 -9.88 -13.11
C THR A 216 8.76 -10.54 -13.68
N TYR A 217 8.92 -11.70 -14.31
CA TYR A 217 7.82 -12.58 -14.71
C TYR A 217 6.82 -12.81 -13.57
N GLY A 218 7.33 -13.13 -12.37
CA GLY A 218 6.50 -13.37 -11.19
C GLY A 218 5.68 -12.16 -10.74
N ALA A 219 6.21 -10.95 -10.87
CA ALA A 219 5.47 -9.73 -10.59
C ALA A 219 4.26 -9.55 -11.54
N CYS A 220 4.45 -9.85 -12.83
CA CYS A 220 3.37 -9.79 -13.83
C CYS A 220 2.25 -10.79 -13.50
N LYS A 221 2.61 -12.05 -13.23
CA LYS A 221 1.63 -13.10 -12.89
C LYS A 221 0.92 -12.82 -11.57
N SER A 222 1.61 -12.21 -10.62
CA SER A 222 1.02 -11.81 -9.33
C SER A 222 0.02 -10.65 -9.47
N LEU A 223 0.28 -9.69 -10.36
CA LEU A 223 -0.69 -8.66 -10.69
C LEU A 223 -1.96 -9.26 -11.30
N ILE A 224 -1.81 -10.21 -12.24
CA ILE A 224 -2.94 -10.93 -12.84
C ILE A 224 -3.74 -11.66 -11.75
N ALA A 225 -3.07 -12.38 -10.83
CA ALA A 225 -3.73 -13.07 -9.73
C ALA A 225 -4.54 -12.12 -8.84
N ARG A 226 -4.00 -10.95 -8.51
CA ARG A 226 -4.70 -9.90 -7.75
C ARG A 226 -5.93 -9.40 -8.49
N ILE A 227 -5.82 -9.09 -9.77
CA ILE A 227 -6.92 -8.54 -10.58
C ILE A 227 -8.03 -9.58 -10.80
N ARG A 228 -7.68 -10.85 -11.07
CA ARG A 228 -8.66 -11.94 -11.20
C ARG A 228 -9.40 -12.21 -9.89
N LEU A 229 -8.72 -12.12 -8.72
CA LEU A 229 -9.37 -12.21 -7.42
C LEU A 229 -10.41 -11.09 -7.21
N TYR A 230 -10.03 -9.84 -7.55
CA TYR A 230 -10.95 -8.71 -7.45
C TYR A 230 -12.16 -8.91 -8.37
N ALA A 231 -11.93 -9.32 -9.62
CA ALA A 231 -12.99 -9.58 -10.60
C ALA A 231 -13.97 -10.69 -10.16
N ALA A 232 -13.51 -11.66 -9.37
CA ALA A 232 -14.33 -12.73 -8.80
C ALA A 232 -15.07 -12.30 -7.52
N SER A 233 -14.65 -11.22 -6.85
CA SER A 233 -15.15 -10.82 -5.54
C SER A 233 -16.57 -10.21 -5.62
N LYS A 234 -17.30 -10.27 -4.50
CA LYS A 234 -18.74 -9.96 -4.40
C LYS A 234 -19.13 -8.59 -4.98
N LEU A 235 -18.32 -7.54 -4.77
CA LEU A 235 -18.62 -6.19 -5.29
C LEU A 235 -18.62 -6.15 -6.82
N PHE A 236 -17.73 -6.91 -7.46
CA PHE A 236 -17.47 -6.81 -8.89
C PHE A 236 -18.14 -7.93 -9.71
N ASN A 237 -18.50 -9.04 -9.10
CA ASN A 237 -19.02 -10.23 -9.77
C ASN A 237 -20.54 -10.29 -9.73
N GLY A 238 -21.22 -9.50 -10.55
CA GLY A 238 -22.68 -9.52 -10.66
C GLY A 238 -23.40 -8.88 -9.48
N SER A 239 -22.78 -7.90 -8.83
CA SER A 239 -23.39 -7.16 -7.73
C SER A 239 -24.54 -6.26 -8.20
N ASP A 240 -25.58 -6.15 -7.38
CA ASP A 240 -26.67 -5.17 -7.50
C ASP A 240 -26.36 -3.85 -6.76
N PHE A 241 -25.09 -3.57 -6.54
CA PHE A 241 -24.60 -2.40 -5.80
C PHE A 241 -25.12 -1.09 -6.40
N ALA A 242 -25.00 -0.90 -7.72
CA ALA A 242 -25.40 0.32 -8.40
C ALA A 242 -26.93 0.44 -8.54
N PRO A 243 -27.50 1.66 -8.61
CA PRO A 243 -28.89 1.88 -8.96
C PRO A 243 -29.28 1.24 -10.29
N SER A 244 -30.58 0.98 -10.49
CA SER A 244 -31.06 0.30 -11.71
C SER A 244 -30.86 1.10 -13.00
N ASP A 245 -30.80 2.41 -12.91
CA ASP A 245 -30.58 3.37 -13.99
C ASP A 245 -29.10 3.71 -14.22
N TYR A 246 -28.21 3.16 -13.40
CA TYR A 246 -26.76 3.33 -13.55
C TYR A 246 -26.17 2.25 -14.46
N PRO A 247 -25.23 2.58 -15.38
CA PRO A 247 -24.55 1.60 -16.21
C PRO A 247 -23.63 0.71 -15.36
N ARG A 248 -24.17 -0.46 -14.94
CA ARG A 248 -23.53 -1.38 -13.98
C ARG A 248 -22.18 -1.90 -14.46
N GLU A 249 -21.99 -2.00 -15.77
CA GLU A 249 -20.74 -2.41 -16.42
C GLU A 249 -19.56 -1.51 -16.06
N LEU A 250 -19.81 -0.27 -15.62
CA LEU A 250 -18.74 0.64 -15.18
C LEU A 250 -18.19 0.31 -13.78
N VAL A 251 -18.93 -0.42 -12.97
CA VAL A 251 -18.53 -0.72 -11.58
C VAL A 251 -18.36 -2.21 -11.29
N GLY A 252 -18.58 -3.07 -12.27
CA GLY A 252 -18.42 -4.51 -12.14
C GLY A 252 -19.00 -5.27 -13.33
N TYR A 253 -18.99 -6.58 -13.26
CA TYR A 253 -19.71 -7.42 -14.21
C TYR A 253 -21.21 -7.36 -13.92
N THR A 254 -22.02 -7.37 -14.95
CA THR A 254 -23.49 -7.26 -14.83
C THR A 254 -24.16 -8.52 -14.32
N THR A 255 -23.48 -9.68 -14.45
CA THR A 255 -23.98 -10.99 -14.03
C THR A 255 -22.96 -11.73 -13.20
N TYR A 256 -23.43 -12.47 -12.19
CA TYR A 256 -22.58 -13.37 -11.42
C TYR A 256 -22.10 -14.53 -12.29
N ASP A 257 -20.80 -14.83 -12.20
CA ASP A 257 -20.23 -15.99 -12.83
C ASP A 257 -19.21 -16.63 -11.88
N LYS A 258 -19.46 -17.90 -11.52
CA LYS A 258 -18.60 -18.67 -10.62
C LYS A 258 -17.23 -18.96 -11.24
N GLU A 259 -17.13 -19.04 -12.57
CA GLU A 259 -15.87 -19.33 -13.27
C GLU A 259 -14.81 -18.23 -13.07
N ARG A 260 -15.19 -17.02 -12.68
CA ARG A 260 -14.22 -15.97 -12.31
C ARG A 260 -13.35 -16.37 -11.12
N TRP A 261 -13.90 -17.13 -10.16
CA TRP A 261 -13.12 -17.70 -9.07
C TRP A 261 -12.10 -18.72 -9.57
N LYS A 262 -12.46 -19.53 -10.58
CA LYS A 262 -11.52 -20.46 -11.20
C LYS A 262 -10.39 -19.75 -11.90
N LEU A 263 -10.65 -18.65 -12.63
CA LEU A 263 -9.61 -17.81 -13.22
C LEU A 263 -8.66 -17.24 -12.15
N ALA A 264 -9.19 -16.86 -10.97
CA ALA A 264 -8.37 -16.42 -9.85
C ALA A 264 -7.49 -17.54 -9.28
N ILE A 265 -8.02 -18.77 -9.17
CA ILE A 265 -7.25 -19.95 -8.75
C ILE A 265 -6.10 -20.20 -9.74
N GLU A 266 -6.40 -20.23 -11.04
CA GLU A 266 -5.42 -20.49 -12.10
C GLU A 266 -4.29 -19.47 -12.10
N ALA A 267 -4.64 -18.18 -11.97
CA ALA A 267 -3.65 -17.11 -11.92
C ALA A 267 -2.73 -17.19 -10.69
N ALA A 268 -3.29 -17.44 -9.50
CA ALA A 268 -2.49 -17.62 -8.28
C ALA A 268 -1.64 -18.88 -8.34
N ARG A 269 -2.21 -19.98 -8.85
CA ARG A 269 -1.52 -21.27 -9.05
C ARG A 269 -0.30 -21.12 -9.97
N GLU A 270 -0.39 -20.31 -11.01
CA GLU A 270 0.72 -20.06 -11.93
C GLU A 270 1.92 -19.45 -11.21
N VAL A 271 1.70 -18.51 -10.29
CA VAL A 271 2.77 -17.96 -9.46
C VAL A 271 3.36 -19.03 -8.52
N ILE A 272 2.51 -19.81 -7.87
CA ILE A 272 2.92 -20.84 -6.91
C ILE A 272 3.75 -21.94 -7.59
N LYS A 273 3.34 -22.38 -8.78
CA LYS A 273 4.02 -23.44 -9.56
C LYS A 273 5.40 -23.05 -10.06
N GLN A 274 5.73 -21.76 -10.14
CA GLN A 274 7.09 -21.32 -10.50
C GLN A 274 8.14 -21.81 -9.52
N ASN A 275 7.76 -22.09 -8.28
CA ASN A 275 8.65 -22.50 -7.19
C ASN A 275 9.85 -21.53 -6.97
N GLN A 276 9.64 -20.26 -7.29
CA GLN A 276 10.61 -19.17 -7.08
C GLN A 276 10.40 -18.46 -5.76
N TYR A 277 9.18 -18.59 -5.20
CA TYR A 277 8.75 -17.89 -4.01
C TYR A 277 8.36 -18.88 -2.93
N HIS A 278 8.72 -18.56 -1.68
CA HIS A 278 8.34 -19.34 -0.50
C HIS A 278 8.20 -18.45 0.73
N LEU A 279 7.52 -18.93 1.76
CA LEU A 279 7.46 -18.27 3.05
C LEU A 279 8.80 -18.47 3.78
N TYR A 280 9.31 -17.41 4.39
CA TYR A 280 10.51 -17.49 5.21
C TYR A 280 10.15 -17.94 6.63
N ILE A 281 10.25 -19.22 6.91
CA ILE A 281 9.75 -19.86 8.16
C ILE A 281 10.78 -19.90 9.30
N ARG A 282 11.95 -19.26 9.16
CA ARG A 282 12.98 -19.26 10.21
C ARG A 282 12.49 -18.52 11.45
N GLN A 283 12.53 -19.18 12.61
CA GLN A 283 12.16 -18.63 13.92
C GLN A 283 13.39 -18.25 14.76
N LYS A 284 14.50 -17.92 14.12
CA LYS A 284 15.74 -17.45 14.75
C LYS A 284 16.20 -16.16 14.10
N ASN A 285 16.68 -15.23 14.91
CA ASN A 285 17.23 -13.98 14.41
C ASN A 285 18.60 -14.17 13.72
N GLU A 286 19.23 -13.09 13.28
CA GLU A 286 20.53 -13.08 12.60
C GLU A 286 21.67 -13.65 13.45
N ASN A 287 21.53 -13.65 14.77
CA ASN A 287 22.52 -14.18 15.73
C ASN A 287 22.22 -15.64 16.12
N ASP A 288 21.33 -16.33 15.39
CA ASP A 288 20.89 -17.71 15.63
C ASP A 288 20.18 -17.93 16.99
N VAL A 289 19.65 -16.85 17.57
CA VAL A 289 18.85 -16.87 18.80
C VAL A 289 17.40 -17.10 18.46
N ASP A 290 16.71 -17.98 19.19
CA ASP A 290 15.28 -18.22 19.04
C ASP A 290 14.48 -16.92 19.20
N TYR A 291 13.72 -16.60 18.15
CA TYR A 291 12.91 -15.39 18.10
C TYR A 291 11.60 -15.69 17.36
N PRO A 292 10.56 -16.10 18.07
CA PRO A 292 9.27 -16.41 17.46
C PRO A 292 8.73 -15.24 16.62
N GLY A 293 8.26 -15.53 15.41
CA GLY A 293 7.81 -14.53 14.45
C GLY A 293 8.91 -13.86 13.62
N TRP A 294 10.18 -14.27 13.80
CA TRP A 294 11.27 -13.72 13.02
C TRP A 294 11.05 -13.90 11.51
N GLY A 295 10.51 -15.05 11.09
CA GLY A 295 10.17 -15.32 9.70
C GLY A 295 9.22 -14.28 9.10
N TYR A 296 8.21 -13.88 9.85
CA TYR A 296 7.30 -12.81 9.45
C TYR A 296 7.99 -11.44 9.41
N TYR A 297 8.75 -11.10 10.46
CA TYR A 297 9.39 -9.80 10.58
C TYR A 297 10.47 -9.57 9.52
N ALA A 298 11.30 -10.58 9.26
CA ALA A 298 12.40 -10.48 8.30
C ALA A 298 11.94 -10.07 6.90
N GLN A 299 10.77 -10.55 6.46
CA GLN A 299 10.18 -10.20 5.17
C GLN A 299 9.83 -8.71 5.01
N LEU A 300 9.76 -7.98 6.11
CA LEU A 300 9.35 -6.58 6.17
C LEU A 300 10.54 -5.62 6.33
N LEU A 301 11.75 -6.17 6.48
CA LEU A 301 12.97 -5.37 6.63
C LEU A 301 13.46 -4.82 5.28
N PRO A 302 14.23 -3.73 5.31
CA PRO A 302 14.85 -3.18 4.10
C PRO A 302 15.80 -4.17 3.42
N SER A 303 15.88 -4.11 2.10
CA SER A 303 16.72 -5.00 1.30
C SER A 303 18.23 -4.95 1.65
N ASP A 304 18.74 -3.83 2.16
CA ASP A 304 20.14 -3.69 2.59
C ASP A 304 20.46 -4.56 3.81
N TYR A 305 19.44 -4.91 4.59
CA TYR A 305 19.59 -5.80 5.73
C TYR A 305 19.71 -7.28 5.31
N TYR A 306 19.17 -7.62 4.16
CA TYR A 306 19.17 -8.99 3.64
C TYR A 306 20.54 -9.53 3.27
N GLY A 307 21.50 -8.66 2.90
CA GLY A 307 22.88 -9.07 2.65
C GLY A 307 23.53 -9.78 3.83
N GLN A 308 23.01 -9.59 5.05
CA GLN A 308 23.47 -10.24 6.27
C GLN A 308 22.73 -11.54 6.60
N MET A 309 21.52 -11.74 6.05
CA MET A 309 20.65 -12.88 6.40
C MET A 309 20.57 -13.97 5.32
N GLY A 310 21.22 -13.78 4.18
CA GLY A 310 21.17 -14.72 3.06
C GLY A 310 20.02 -14.45 2.07
N THR A 311 20.06 -15.13 0.93
CA THR A 311 19.15 -14.90 -0.21
C THR A 311 17.73 -15.41 0.01
N ASP A 312 17.50 -16.27 1.00
CA ASP A 312 16.22 -16.95 1.21
C ASP A 312 15.08 -16.01 1.63
N VAL A 313 15.41 -14.89 2.28
CA VAL A 313 14.39 -13.88 2.68
C VAL A 313 13.76 -13.20 1.46
N TYR A 314 14.54 -13.02 0.39
CA TYR A 314 14.05 -12.42 -0.86
C TYR A 314 12.95 -13.22 -1.54
N SER A 315 12.92 -14.52 -1.31
CA SER A 315 11.95 -15.40 -1.94
C SER A 315 10.50 -15.17 -1.49
N SER A 316 10.30 -14.44 -0.40
CA SER A 316 8.97 -14.06 0.09
C SER A 316 8.42 -12.77 -0.51
N THR A 317 9.28 -11.93 -1.12
CA THR A 317 8.90 -10.65 -1.74
C THR A 317 8.93 -10.76 -3.26
N ILE A 318 7.79 -10.53 -3.90
CA ILE A 318 7.63 -10.64 -5.36
C ILE A 318 7.89 -9.31 -6.05
N LEU A 319 7.34 -8.23 -5.49
CA LEU A 319 7.52 -6.87 -5.97
C LEU A 319 7.67 -5.92 -4.79
N GLU A 320 8.69 -5.07 -4.85
CA GLU A 320 8.94 -4.06 -3.83
C GLU A 320 9.15 -2.69 -4.46
N LYS A 321 8.78 -1.65 -3.73
CA LYS A 321 9.24 -0.29 -4.01
C LYS A 321 10.52 -0.06 -3.25
N LYS A 322 11.63 0.14 -3.96
CA LYS A 322 12.84 0.67 -3.35
C LYS A 322 12.62 2.15 -3.03
N ALA A 323 12.75 2.52 -1.78
CA ALA A 323 12.87 3.91 -1.39
C ALA A 323 14.36 4.26 -1.38
N GLY A 324 14.71 5.41 -1.93
CA GLY A 324 15.99 6.05 -1.62
C GLY A 324 16.08 6.29 -0.09
N SER A 325 17.21 6.74 0.40
CA SER A 325 17.48 7.07 1.80
C SER A 325 16.52 8.14 2.36
N SER A 326 15.23 7.84 2.45
CA SER A 326 14.24 8.76 2.98
C SER A 326 13.79 8.32 4.36
N ILE A 327 13.87 9.24 5.26
CA ILE A 327 13.48 9.28 6.67
C ILE A 327 12.00 8.83 6.92
N SER A 328 11.19 8.65 5.88
CA SER A 328 9.76 8.86 5.97
C SER A 328 8.99 7.87 6.85
N THR A 329 9.26 6.56 6.77
CA THR A 329 8.39 5.58 7.46
C THR A 329 8.59 5.61 8.97
N ASN A 330 9.84 5.72 9.43
CA ASN A 330 10.14 5.75 10.87
C ASN A 330 9.62 7.03 11.52
N VAL A 331 9.77 8.18 10.85
CA VAL A 331 9.26 9.46 11.34
C VAL A 331 7.74 9.43 11.50
N TRP A 332 7.04 8.80 10.55
CA TRP A 332 5.57 8.74 10.60
C TRP A 332 5.04 7.80 11.68
N PHE A 333 5.65 6.63 11.88
CA PHE A 333 5.11 5.57 12.73
C PHE A 333 5.72 5.49 14.13
N ALA A 334 7.00 5.85 14.28
CA ALA A 334 7.68 5.72 15.55
C ALA A 334 7.11 6.66 16.62
N PRO A 335 7.06 6.23 17.90
CA PRO A 335 6.63 7.08 19.00
C PRO A 335 7.49 8.36 19.15
N PRO A 336 6.95 9.48 19.61
CA PRO A 336 7.70 10.71 19.83
C PRO A 336 8.96 10.56 20.69
N SER A 337 8.94 9.71 21.72
CA SER A 337 10.12 9.48 22.59
C SER A 337 11.28 8.82 21.86
N THR A 338 11.05 8.15 20.75
CA THR A 338 12.09 7.56 19.90
C THR A 338 12.55 8.46 18.76
N GLY A 339 12.10 9.71 18.75
CA GLY A 339 12.39 10.70 17.69
C GLY A 339 11.41 10.68 16.53
N GLY A 340 10.35 9.89 16.60
CA GLY A 340 9.28 9.85 15.60
C GLY A 340 8.29 11.01 15.74
N GLY A 341 7.52 11.26 14.67
CA GLY A 341 6.43 12.24 14.68
C GLY A 341 5.10 11.67 15.18
N GLY A 342 4.97 10.35 15.19
CA GLY A 342 3.76 9.64 15.58
C GLY A 342 2.52 10.11 14.82
N THR A 343 2.62 10.34 13.50
CA THR A 343 1.50 10.92 12.73
C THR A 343 0.97 9.99 11.64
N GLY A 344 1.63 8.84 11.39
CA GLY A 344 1.31 7.94 10.28
C GLY A 344 0.16 6.97 10.51
N GLY A 345 -0.58 7.12 11.59
CA GLY A 345 -1.69 6.27 11.98
C GLY A 345 -1.48 5.63 13.35
N TYR A 346 -2.58 5.39 14.04
CA TYR A 346 -2.61 4.79 15.37
C TYR A 346 -3.53 3.58 15.34
N ILE A 347 -2.99 2.41 15.64
CA ILE A 347 -3.72 1.14 15.57
C ILE A 347 -4.98 1.20 16.45
N TYR A 348 -6.12 0.80 15.89
CA TYR A 348 -7.31 0.57 16.70
C TYR A 348 -7.18 -0.68 17.55
N HIS A 349 -7.75 -0.65 18.75
CA HIS A 349 -7.85 -1.84 19.60
C HIS A 349 -8.63 -2.96 18.89
N ASP A 350 -9.60 -2.61 18.07
CA ASP A 350 -10.37 -3.53 17.19
C ASP A 350 -9.48 -4.37 16.27
N LEU A 351 -8.31 -3.88 15.85
CA LEU A 351 -7.30 -4.67 15.14
C LEU A 351 -6.35 -5.36 16.10
N ALA A 352 -5.82 -4.64 17.10
CA ALA A 352 -4.83 -5.16 18.03
C ALA A 352 -5.35 -6.40 18.82
N ALA A 353 -6.63 -6.40 19.18
CA ALA A 353 -7.28 -7.50 19.87
C ALA A 353 -7.48 -8.76 19.02
N LEU A 354 -7.48 -8.64 17.68
CA LEU A 354 -7.68 -9.79 16.77
C LEU A 354 -6.46 -10.69 16.64
N TYR A 355 -5.27 -10.20 16.93
CA TYR A 355 -4.10 -11.09 16.99
C TYR A 355 -4.37 -12.17 18.03
N PRO A 356 -4.32 -13.48 17.69
CA PRO A 356 -4.66 -14.54 18.62
C PRO A 356 -3.62 -14.71 19.73
N MET A 357 -3.83 -15.63 20.61
CA MET A 357 -2.82 -16.14 21.54
C MET A 357 -1.74 -16.91 20.77
N ALA A 358 -0.62 -17.22 21.42
CA ALA A 358 0.49 -17.93 20.80
C ALA A 358 0.12 -19.34 20.28
N ASP A 359 -0.91 -19.97 20.82
CA ASP A 359 -1.47 -21.24 20.36
C ASP A 359 -2.52 -21.10 19.25
N GLY A 360 -2.76 -19.87 18.77
CA GLY A 360 -3.74 -19.55 17.74
C GLY A 360 -5.18 -19.39 18.24
N SER A 361 -5.45 -19.56 19.52
CA SER A 361 -6.77 -19.33 20.11
C SER A 361 -7.11 -17.82 20.19
N PRO A 362 -8.39 -17.43 20.03
CA PRO A 362 -8.76 -16.02 20.10
C PRO A 362 -8.53 -15.44 21.50
N THR A 363 -8.24 -14.14 21.59
CA THR A 363 -8.12 -13.41 22.89
C THR A 363 -9.47 -13.23 23.58
N ALA A 364 -10.53 -13.08 22.80
CA ALA A 364 -11.87 -12.89 23.33
C ALA A 364 -12.33 -14.12 24.14
N GLY A 365 -12.62 -13.92 25.41
CA GLY A 365 -13.00 -14.98 26.33
C GLY A 365 -11.86 -15.91 26.80
N ASN A 366 -10.63 -15.64 26.39
CA ASN A 366 -9.47 -16.44 26.81
C ASN A 366 -9.03 -16.03 28.22
N LYS A 367 -8.88 -17.01 29.11
CA LYS A 367 -8.53 -16.79 30.54
C LYS A 367 -7.08 -16.33 30.72
N ASP A 368 -6.21 -16.67 29.79
CA ASP A 368 -4.78 -16.34 29.83
C ASP A 368 -4.47 -14.99 29.18
N TYR A 369 -5.47 -14.34 28.58
CA TYR A 369 -5.31 -13.00 28.03
C TYR A 369 -5.42 -11.92 29.11
N ASP A 370 -4.37 -11.15 29.26
CA ASP A 370 -4.30 -10.01 30.18
C ASP A 370 -4.10 -8.71 29.36
N PRO A 371 -5.09 -7.83 29.28
CA PRO A 371 -4.97 -6.59 28.52
C PRO A 371 -3.95 -5.60 29.12
N THR A 372 -3.52 -5.77 30.36
CA THR A 372 -2.45 -4.97 30.97
C THR A 372 -1.06 -5.42 30.52
N GLN A 373 -0.96 -6.61 29.94
CA GLN A 373 0.24 -7.20 29.35
C GLN A 373 -0.06 -7.71 27.93
N PRO A 374 -0.40 -6.80 27.01
CA PRO A 374 -1.07 -7.16 25.76
C PRO A 374 -0.24 -8.05 24.82
N ALA A 375 1.05 -8.17 25.00
CA ALA A 375 1.93 -9.02 24.21
C ALA A 375 2.21 -10.40 24.83
N ARG A 376 1.77 -10.62 26.10
CA ARG A 376 2.07 -11.88 26.80
C ARG A 376 1.31 -13.04 26.18
N ASN A 377 2.05 -14.09 25.79
CA ASN A 377 1.49 -15.30 25.15
C ASN A 377 0.63 -15.01 23.90
N ARG A 378 1.03 -13.99 23.11
CA ARG A 378 0.32 -13.59 21.88
C ARG A 378 0.99 -14.12 20.64
N ASP A 379 0.23 -14.17 19.55
CA ASP A 379 0.75 -14.27 18.18
C ASP A 379 1.95 -13.34 18.04
N PRO A 380 3.13 -13.85 17.65
CA PRO A 380 4.34 -13.03 17.58
C PRO A 380 4.22 -11.82 16.65
N ARG A 381 3.36 -11.87 15.62
CA ARG A 381 3.10 -10.73 14.72
C ARG A 381 2.60 -9.50 15.48
N PHE A 382 1.91 -9.68 16.61
CA PHE A 382 1.49 -8.56 17.45
C PHE A 382 2.69 -7.69 17.85
N MET A 383 3.77 -8.30 18.33
CA MET A 383 4.98 -7.57 18.76
C MET A 383 5.69 -6.85 17.63
N PHE A 384 5.56 -7.36 16.38
CA PHE A 384 6.17 -6.75 15.21
C PHE A 384 5.27 -5.72 14.51
N THR A 385 3.99 -5.70 14.82
CA THR A 385 3.02 -4.80 14.19
C THR A 385 2.61 -3.66 15.11
N VAL A 386 2.54 -3.90 16.43
CA VAL A 386 1.95 -3.00 17.43
C VAL A 386 3.01 -2.49 18.40
N THR A 387 3.10 -1.17 18.56
CA THR A 387 3.79 -0.55 19.70
C THR A 387 2.77 -0.31 20.80
N TYR A 388 3.01 -0.86 21.98
CA TYR A 388 2.09 -0.89 23.12
C TYR A 388 2.79 -0.42 24.42
N ASP A 389 2.03 -0.12 25.48
CA ASP A 389 2.59 0.32 26.76
C ASP A 389 3.52 -0.73 27.38
N GLY A 390 4.73 -0.34 27.69
CA GLY A 390 5.78 -1.21 28.25
C GLY A 390 6.59 -1.99 27.23
N CYS A 391 6.37 -1.83 25.93
CA CYS A 391 7.24 -2.47 24.94
C CYS A 391 8.62 -1.81 24.91
N ILE A 392 9.63 -2.61 24.58
CA ILE A 392 11.00 -2.11 24.43
C ILE A 392 11.27 -1.71 22.99
N MET A 393 11.82 -0.54 22.79
CA MET A 393 12.32 -0.04 21.52
C MET A 393 13.72 0.59 21.70
N LYS A 394 14.47 0.70 20.62
CA LYS A 394 15.75 1.41 20.65
C LYS A 394 15.51 2.92 20.60
N SER A 395 16.09 3.65 21.54
CA SER A 395 16.18 5.10 21.54
C SER A 395 17.63 5.51 21.86
N ASN A 396 18.25 6.28 20.95
CA ASN A 396 19.66 6.70 21.10
C ASN A 396 20.61 5.53 21.47
N LEU A 397 20.50 4.41 20.76
CA LEU A 397 21.32 3.19 20.93
C LEU A 397 21.02 2.36 22.19
N LYS A 398 20.10 2.81 23.04
CA LYS A 398 19.75 2.13 24.29
C LYS A 398 18.32 1.57 24.20
N ASP A 399 18.09 0.48 24.91
CA ASP A 399 16.75 -0.02 25.12
C ASP A 399 15.96 0.98 25.97
N ALA A 400 14.80 1.35 25.50
CA ALA A 400 13.89 2.27 26.18
C ALA A 400 12.49 1.65 26.25
N GLU A 401 11.91 1.66 27.43
CA GLU A 401 10.51 1.27 27.62
C GLU A 401 9.61 2.41 27.11
N ILE A 402 8.70 2.06 26.21
CA ILE A 402 7.71 3.00 25.68
C ILE A 402 6.56 3.11 26.66
N ASN A 403 6.32 4.32 27.15
CA ASN A 403 5.29 4.58 28.15
C ASN A 403 4.10 5.30 27.52
N ILE A 404 3.04 4.53 27.23
CA ILE A 404 1.79 5.02 26.60
C ILE A 404 0.69 5.21 27.65
N SER A 405 0.87 4.73 28.87
CA SER A 405 -0.11 4.90 29.94
C SER A 405 -0.51 6.37 30.14
N VAL A 406 -1.66 6.61 30.74
CA VAL A 406 -2.16 7.96 31.07
C VAL A 406 -1.10 8.73 31.84
N GLY A 407 -0.74 9.93 31.38
CA GLY A 407 0.29 10.75 32.00
C GLY A 407 0.72 11.93 31.13
N THR A 408 1.87 12.52 31.49
CA THR A 408 2.41 13.72 30.84
C THR A 408 3.55 13.43 29.86
N GLN A 409 4.00 12.18 29.76
CA GLN A 409 5.02 11.74 28.82
C GLN A 409 4.57 11.92 27.36
N GLN A 410 5.54 12.07 26.44
CA GLN A 410 5.25 12.41 25.03
C GLN A 410 4.39 11.36 24.32
N ASP A 411 4.58 10.07 24.66
CA ASP A 411 3.91 8.94 24.02
C ASP A 411 2.55 8.62 24.63
N ALA A 412 2.18 9.29 25.75
CA ALA A 412 0.98 8.98 26.50
C ALA A 412 -0.28 9.03 25.64
N ILE A 413 -1.23 8.15 25.96
CA ILE A 413 -2.58 8.25 25.42
C ILE A 413 -3.16 9.65 25.69
N TYR A 414 -3.94 10.17 24.76
CA TYR A 414 -4.49 11.54 24.68
C TYR A 414 -3.48 12.65 24.38
N ARG A 415 -2.18 12.40 24.52
CA ARG A 415 -1.13 13.35 24.16
C ARG A 415 -0.42 12.96 22.88
N GLY A 416 0.11 11.76 22.81
CA GLY A 416 0.86 11.21 21.68
C GLY A 416 0.00 10.35 20.76
N THR A 417 -0.91 9.57 21.32
CA THR A 417 -1.80 8.68 20.58
C THR A 417 -3.26 8.79 21.04
N PRO A 418 -4.25 8.72 20.15
CA PRO A 418 -5.67 8.68 20.53
C PRO A 418 -6.17 7.27 20.88
N THR A 419 -5.39 6.20 20.61
CA THR A 419 -5.83 4.80 20.72
C THR A 419 -5.07 3.99 21.77
N GLY A 420 -3.97 4.54 22.32
CA GLY A 420 -3.08 3.79 23.20
C GLY A 420 -2.10 2.87 22.49
N TYR A 421 -1.95 3.02 21.17
CA TYR A 421 -1.02 2.24 20.32
C TYR A 421 -0.35 3.12 19.29
N TYR A 422 0.82 2.65 18.78
CA TYR A 422 1.46 3.14 17.56
C TYR A 422 1.73 1.97 16.61
N VAL A 423 2.01 2.27 15.35
CA VAL A 423 2.40 1.26 14.37
C VAL A 423 3.88 0.93 14.56
N ARG A 424 4.21 -0.37 14.61
CA ARG A 424 5.57 -0.89 14.68
C ARG A 424 6.01 -1.56 13.40
N LYS A 425 5.06 -2.02 12.60
CA LYS A 425 5.33 -2.68 11.32
C LYS A 425 6.18 -1.79 10.42
N PHE A 426 7.15 -2.36 9.75
CA PHE A 426 8.16 -1.69 8.92
C PHE A 426 9.22 -0.88 9.68
N LEU A 427 9.15 -0.77 11.00
CA LEU A 427 10.24 -0.17 11.77
C LEU A 427 11.38 -1.17 11.90
N ASN A 428 12.60 -0.72 11.65
CA ASN A 428 13.78 -1.55 11.92
C ASN A 428 14.07 -1.54 13.43
N LEU A 429 13.80 -2.66 14.08
CA LEU A 429 13.94 -2.80 15.54
C LEU A 429 15.39 -2.92 16.00
N ASN A 430 16.30 -3.28 15.11
CA ASN A 430 17.72 -3.47 15.42
C ASN A 430 18.57 -2.26 15.03
N SER A 431 18.02 -1.30 14.30
CA SER A 431 18.79 -0.12 13.92
C SER A 431 18.91 0.86 15.09
N MET A 432 20.07 1.47 15.14
CA MET A 432 20.34 2.58 16.05
C MET A 432 19.36 3.72 15.81
N ALA A 433 18.99 4.47 16.86
CA ALA A 433 18.03 5.58 16.75
C ALA A 433 18.37 6.56 15.63
N ASN A 434 19.65 6.87 15.44
CA ASN A 434 20.09 7.71 14.33
C ASN A 434 19.92 7.05 12.94
N GLN A 435 19.95 5.73 12.84
CA GLN A 435 19.68 5.00 11.59
C GLN A 435 18.18 4.80 11.38
N MET A 436 17.38 4.73 12.45
CA MET A 436 15.92 4.79 12.33
C MET A 436 15.44 6.12 11.73
N LEU A 437 16.12 7.23 12.05
CA LEU A 437 15.77 8.56 11.60
C LEU A 437 16.52 8.99 10.32
N TYR A 438 17.75 8.50 10.08
CA TYR A 438 18.68 9.06 9.09
C TYR A 438 19.24 8.05 8.09
N GLY A 439 18.41 7.18 7.56
CA GLY A 439 18.85 6.54 6.33
C GLY A 439 19.23 5.07 6.44
N GLY A 440 18.25 4.26 6.30
CA GLY A 440 18.36 2.99 5.60
C GLY A 440 17.49 3.09 4.36
N SER A 441 17.90 2.48 3.26
CA SER A 441 17.00 2.28 2.14
C SER A 441 15.86 1.38 2.63
N GLN A 442 14.65 1.92 2.71
CA GLN A 442 13.49 1.13 3.09
C GLN A 442 12.86 0.60 1.81
N ALA A 443 12.99 -0.70 1.58
CA ALA A 443 12.17 -1.38 0.59
C ALA A 443 10.77 -1.61 1.19
N ARG A 444 9.74 -1.30 0.42
CA ARG A 444 8.37 -1.57 0.81
C ARG A 444 7.81 -2.66 -0.09
N PRO A 445 7.38 -3.79 0.46
CA PRO A 445 6.74 -4.81 -0.34
C PRO A 445 5.41 -4.27 -0.91
N LEU A 446 5.22 -4.47 -2.21
CA LEU A 446 3.99 -4.17 -2.95
C LEU A 446 3.20 -5.44 -3.23
N ILE A 447 3.90 -6.56 -3.39
CA ILE A 447 3.34 -7.90 -3.49
C ILE A 447 4.25 -8.85 -2.72
N ARG A 448 3.69 -9.53 -1.72
CA ARG A 448 4.35 -10.64 -1.01
C ARG A 448 3.73 -11.98 -1.40
N TYR A 449 4.53 -13.04 -1.26
CA TYR A 449 4.05 -14.40 -1.56
C TYR A 449 2.87 -14.81 -0.69
N THR A 450 2.81 -14.33 0.57
CA THR A 450 1.65 -14.50 1.46
C THR A 450 0.34 -14.03 0.82
N GLU A 451 0.36 -12.89 0.10
CA GLU A 451 -0.83 -12.42 -0.61
C GLU A 451 -1.30 -13.43 -1.66
N ILE A 452 -0.38 -13.98 -2.43
CA ILE A 452 -0.71 -14.95 -3.49
C ILE A 452 -1.29 -16.24 -2.90
N LEU A 453 -0.73 -16.72 -1.79
CA LEU A 453 -1.26 -17.87 -1.07
C LEU A 453 -2.67 -17.61 -0.54
N LEU A 454 -2.92 -16.44 0.05
CA LEU A 454 -4.25 -16.05 0.53
C LEU A 454 -5.24 -15.84 -0.61
N ASN A 455 -4.79 -15.28 -1.75
CA ASN A 455 -5.62 -15.15 -2.95
C ASN A 455 -6.05 -16.53 -3.48
N TYR A 456 -5.13 -17.48 -3.50
CA TYR A 456 -5.41 -18.87 -3.85
C TYR A 456 -6.41 -19.51 -2.88
N ALA A 457 -6.15 -19.41 -1.57
CA ALA A 457 -7.01 -20.01 -0.55
C ALA A 457 -8.45 -19.46 -0.58
N GLU A 458 -8.60 -18.14 -0.75
CA GLU A 458 -9.91 -17.49 -0.91
C GLU A 458 -10.63 -18.00 -2.16
N ALA A 459 -9.97 -18.00 -3.29
CA ALA A 459 -10.58 -18.41 -4.55
C ALA A 459 -10.95 -19.93 -4.54
N VAL A 460 -10.10 -20.80 -3.98
CA VAL A 460 -10.37 -22.23 -3.82
C VAL A 460 -11.56 -22.45 -2.89
N ASN A 461 -11.61 -21.76 -1.75
CA ASN A 461 -12.73 -21.86 -0.83
C ASN A 461 -14.05 -21.44 -1.49
N GLU A 462 -14.06 -20.34 -2.25
CA GLU A 462 -15.28 -19.85 -2.91
C GLU A 462 -15.71 -20.74 -4.08
N TYR A 463 -14.80 -21.36 -4.79
CA TYR A 463 -15.14 -22.22 -5.94
C TYR A 463 -15.41 -23.65 -5.55
N TYR A 464 -14.53 -24.29 -4.78
CA TYR A 464 -14.60 -25.72 -4.45
C TYR A 464 -15.03 -26.00 -3.02
N GLY A 465 -14.84 -25.06 -2.09
CA GLY A 465 -15.01 -25.25 -0.66
C GLY A 465 -13.69 -25.56 0.07
N PRO A 466 -13.75 -25.61 1.43
CA PRO A 466 -12.55 -25.61 2.28
C PRO A 466 -11.71 -26.89 2.20
N SER A 467 -12.33 -28.02 1.85
CA SER A 467 -11.66 -29.33 1.83
C SER A 467 -10.98 -29.68 0.51
N HIS A 468 -11.08 -28.79 -0.49
CA HIS A 468 -10.44 -29.04 -1.77
C HIS A 468 -8.92 -28.94 -1.66
N GLU A 469 -8.24 -29.96 -2.16
CA GLU A 469 -6.79 -30.11 -2.12
C GLU A 469 -6.25 -30.38 -3.52
N GLU A 470 -5.21 -29.68 -3.92
CA GLU A 470 -4.56 -29.86 -5.22
C GLU A 470 -3.10 -30.24 -5.06
N ALA A 471 -2.58 -31.05 -5.99
CA ALA A 471 -1.15 -31.32 -6.08
C ALA A 471 -0.39 -30.06 -6.56
N MET A 472 0.64 -29.66 -5.83
CA MET A 472 1.51 -28.52 -6.13
C MET A 472 2.97 -28.94 -6.00
N GLY A 473 3.63 -29.13 -7.15
CA GLY A 473 5.03 -29.60 -7.14
C GLY A 473 5.18 -30.92 -6.38
N ASN A 474 6.02 -30.90 -5.33
CA ASN A 474 6.27 -32.07 -4.48
C ASN A 474 5.30 -32.21 -3.29
N GLY A 475 4.29 -31.34 -3.20
CA GLY A 475 3.36 -31.32 -2.08
C GLY A 475 1.91 -31.16 -2.53
N LYS A 476 1.08 -30.84 -1.56
CA LYS A 476 -0.33 -30.53 -1.75
C LYS A 476 -0.63 -29.16 -1.20
N LEU A 477 -1.64 -28.49 -1.73
CA LEU A 477 -2.11 -27.21 -1.26
C LEU A 477 -3.63 -27.19 -1.13
N SER A 478 -4.10 -26.64 -0.04
CA SER A 478 -5.52 -26.42 0.26
C SER A 478 -5.66 -25.15 1.09
N PRO A 479 -6.87 -24.58 1.27
CA PRO A 479 -7.07 -23.47 2.19
C PRO A 479 -6.51 -23.71 3.59
N TYR A 480 -6.67 -24.93 4.14
CA TYR A 480 -6.10 -25.31 5.43
C TYR A 480 -4.58 -25.25 5.47
N ILE A 481 -3.92 -25.83 4.45
CA ILE A 481 -2.46 -25.86 4.36
C ILE A 481 -1.91 -24.45 4.23
N VAL A 482 -2.54 -23.60 3.43
CA VAL A 482 -2.15 -22.17 3.29
C VAL A 482 -2.17 -21.48 4.64
N LEU A 483 -3.28 -21.56 5.38
CA LEU A 483 -3.40 -20.88 6.67
C LEU A 483 -2.38 -21.41 7.70
N ARG A 484 -2.15 -22.74 7.74
CA ARG A 484 -1.14 -23.35 8.62
C ARG A 484 0.26 -22.86 8.31
N ASN A 485 0.67 -22.84 7.04
CA ASN A 485 1.99 -22.38 6.61
C ASN A 485 2.22 -20.91 6.95
N ILE A 486 1.20 -20.05 6.80
CA ILE A 486 1.29 -18.62 7.17
C ILE A 486 1.47 -18.49 8.68
N ARG A 487 0.73 -19.25 9.48
CA ARG A 487 0.82 -19.24 10.94
C ARG A 487 2.13 -19.82 11.46
N GLU A 488 2.67 -20.83 10.79
CA GLU A 488 4.02 -21.34 11.07
C GLU A 488 5.07 -20.26 10.83
N CYS A 489 5.01 -19.58 9.69
CA CYS A 489 5.88 -18.43 9.39
C CYS A 489 5.75 -17.31 10.43
N ALA A 490 4.53 -17.08 10.93
CA ALA A 490 4.25 -16.12 11.99
C ALA A 490 4.78 -16.54 13.38
N GLY A 491 5.20 -17.80 13.56
CA GLY A 491 5.69 -18.32 14.84
C GLY A 491 4.59 -18.73 15.82
N ILE A 492 3.37 -18.94 15.34
CA ILE A 492 2.29 -19.54 16.15
C ILE A 492 2.65 -20.99 16.46
N LEU A 493 2.33 -21.46 17.66
CA LEU A 493 2.62 -22.81 18.11
C LEU A 493 1.80 -23.84 17.33
N ALA A 494 2.46 -24.92 16.91
CA ALA A 494 1.82 -25.96 16.10
C ALA A 494 0.66 -26.66 16.82
N GLY A 495 0.72 -26.73 18.16
CA GLY A 495 -0.18 -27.57 18.95
C GLY A 495 0.16 -29.05 18.82
N SER A 496 -0.51 -29.89 19.61
CA SER A 496 -0.33 -31.35 19.55
C SER A 496 -0.91 -32.00 18.28
N ASP A 497 -1.81 -31.29 17.61
CA ASP A 497 -2.50 -31.74 16.39
C ASP A 497 -1.92 -31.10 15.12
N ASN A 498 -0.88 -30.29 15.26
CA ASN A 498 -0.19 -29.58 14.17
C ASN A 498 -1.13 -28.68 13.34
N THR A 499 -2.14 -28.08 13.98
CA THR A 499 -3.13 -27.22 13.32
C THR A 499 -2.79 -25.74 13.39
N TYR A 500 -1.85 -25.31 14.26
CA TYR A 500 -1.54 -23.90 14.50
C TYR A 500 -2.79 -23.11 14.92
N GLY A 501 -3.70 -23.75 15.66
CA GLY A 501 -4.97 -23.18 16.10
C GLY A 501 -6.03 -23.02 14.97
N ILE A 502 -5.82 -23.63 13.81
CA ILE A 502 -6.83 -23.68 12.74
C ILE A 502 -7.81 -24.82 13.03
N LYS A 503 -9.09 -24.49 13.22
CA LYS A 503 -10.17 -25.46 13.44
C LYS A 503 -10.28 -26.40 12.23
N ASN A 504 -10.32 -27.70 12.46
CA ASN A 504 -10.61 -28.69 11.41
C ASN A 504 -12.12 -28.75 11.11
N GLY A 505 -12.49 -29.20 9.91
CA GLY A 505 -13.89 -29.42 9.52
C GLY A 505 -14.72 -28.14 9.39
N MET A 506 -14.11 -27.03 9.03
CA MET A 506 -14.80 -25.76 8.77
C MET A 506 -15.78 -25.89 7.59
N THR A 507 -16.93 -25.26 7.72
CA THR A 507 -17.79 -24.93 6.58
C THR A 507 -17.12 -23.91 5.67
N GLN A 508 -17.61 -23.74 4.46
CA GLN A 508 -17.12 -22.72 3.52
C GLN A 508 -17.19 -21.30 4.13
N ALA A 509 -18.25 -20.99 4.89
CA ALA A 509 -18.40 -19.71 5.56
C ALA A 509 -17.36 -19.50 6.68
N GLU A 510 -17.14 -20.52 7.52
CA GLU A 510 -16.14 -20.47 8.59
C GLU A 510 -14.70 -20.30 8.01
N MET A 511 -14.39 -21.05 6.94
CA MET A 511 -13.10 -20.94 6.26
C MET A 511 -12.93 -19.56 5.62
N ARG A 512 -13.98 -18.98 5.04
CA ARG A 512 -13.96 -17.60 4.51
C ARG A 512 -13.57 -16.60 5.59
N GLU A 513 -14.17 -16.70 6.77
CA GLU A 513 -13.83 -15.78 7.88
C GLU A 513 -12.41 -16.03 8.41
N ALA A 514 -11.96 -17.29 8.45
CA ALA A 514 -10.58 -17.61 8.83
C ALA A 514 -9.56 -17.02 7.84
N ILE A 515 -9.81 -17.12 6.53
CA ILE A 515 -8.96 -16.52 5.49
C ILE A 515 -8.97 -14.99 5.59
N ARG A 516 -10.15 -14.37 5.77
CA ARG A 516 -10.29 -12.92 5.95
C ARG A 516 -9.53 -12.42 7.17
N LEU A 517 -9.61 -13.15 8.28
CA LEU A 517 -8.88 -12.83 9.50
C LEU A 517 -7.37 -12.93 9.27
N GLU A 518 -6.88 -14.03 8.72
CA GLU A 518 -5.46 -14.22 8.46
C GLU A 518 -4.91 -13.14 7.51
N ARG A 519 -5.69 -12.81 6.48
CA ARG A 519 -5.37 -11.71 5.55
C ARG A 519 -5.30 -10.35 6.25
N ARG A 520 -6.24 -10.07 7.17
CA ARG A 520 -6.26 -8.84 7.97
C ARG A 520 -5.05 -8.71 8.87
N LEU A 521 -4.60 -9.81 9.49
CA LEU A 521 -3.48 -9.81 10.43
C LEU A 521 -2.12 -9.76 9.72
N ASP A 522 -1.94 -10.61 8.70
CA ASP A 522 -0.65 -10.72 8.02
C ASP A 522 -0.36 -9.53 7.11
N LEU A 523 -1.37 -9.05 6.37
CA LEU A 523 -1.23 -7.94 5.42
C LEU A 523 -1.64 -6.57 6.02
N ALA A 524 -1.79 -6.46 7.34
CA ALA A 524 -2.06 -5.19 8.02
C ALA A 524 -1.06 -4.11 7.59
N PHE A 525 -1.53 -2.89 7.33
CA PHE A 525 -0.74 -1.74 6.90
C PHE A 525 -0.05 -1.85 5.52
N GLU A 526 -0.37 -2.88 4.72
CA GLU A 526 0.15 -3.04 3.36
C GLU A 526 -0.81 -2.51 2.27
N GLY A 527 -1.85 -1.78 2.66
CA GLY A 527 -2.81 -1.17 1.75
C GLY A 527 -3.88 -2.12 1.21
N HIS A 528 -4.04 -3.30 1.81
CA HIS A 528 -5.04 -4.28 1.39
C HIS A 528 -6.41 -4.06 2.03
N ARG A 529 -6.47 -3.79 3.33
CA ARG A 529 -7.72 -3.78 4.11
C ARG A 529 -8.78 -2.86 3.53
N PHE A 530 -8.41 -1.64 3.15
CA PHE A 530 -9.32 -0.67 2.56
C PHE A 530 -10.09 -1.23 1.35
N PHE A 531 -9.41 -1.97 0.48
CA PHE A 531 -10.01 -2.60 -0.69
C PHE A 531 -10.70 -3.92 -0.35
N ASP A 532 -10.17 -4.70 0.57
CA ASP A 532 -10.71 -6.00 0.96
C ASP A 532 -12.12 -5.89 1.53
N VAL A 533 -12.37 -4.97 2.46
CA VAL A 533 -13.70 -4.76 3.05
C VAL A 533 -14.72 -4.27 2.00
N ARG A 534 -14.26 -3.55 0.99
CA ARG A 534 -15.08 -3.08 -0.13
C ARG A 534 -15.40 -4.21 -1.11
N ARG A 535 -14.39 -4.94 -1.58
CA ARG A 535 -14.62 -6.04 -2.52
C ARG A 535 -15.46 -7.19 -1.93
N TRP A 536 -15.38 -7.40 -0.60
CA TRP A 536 -16.22 -8.36 0.12
C TRP A 536 -17.62 -7.81 0.44
N MET A 537 -17.86 -6.52 0.26
CA MET A 537 -19.08 -5.80 0.62
C MET A 537 -19.43 -5.96 2.10
N ILE A 538 -18.47 -5.64 2.97
CA ILE A 538 -18.62 -5.61 4.43
C ILE A 538 -18.16 -4.29 5.05
N ALA A 539 -17.83 -3.29 4.23
CA ALA A 539 -17.36 -2.00 4.72
C ALA A 539 -18.42 -1.22 5.51
N ASP A 540 -19.69 -1.44 5.21
CA ASP A 540 -20.83 -0.91 5.97
C ASP A 540 -20.95 -1.48 7.39
N GLU A 541 -20.38 -2.66 7.66
CA GLU A 541 -20.28 -3.27 8.98
C GLU A 541 -18.96 -2.91 9.69
N THR A 542 -17.85 -2.90 8.94
CA THR A 542 -16.50 -2.72 9.51
C THR A 542 -16.14 -1.25 9.72
N ASP A 543 -16.57 -0.36 8.84
CA ASP A 543 -16.22 1.06 8.81
C ASP A 543 -17.41 1.98 9.15
N ASN A 544 -18.48 1.46 9.75
CA ASN A 544 -19.66 2.23 10.15
C ASN A 544 -20.01 2.02 11.63
N LYS A 545 -19.02 2.17 12.49
CA LYS A 545 -19.15 1.92 13.93
C LYS A 545 -18.19 2.77 14.76
N MET A 546 -18.35 2.72 16.09
CA MET A 546 -17.34 3.23 17.01
C MET A 546 -16.09 2.33 16.95
N MET A 547 -14.92 2.93 16.75
CA MET A 547 -13.61 2.30 16.85
C MET A 547 -13.03 2.55 18.24
N HIS A 548 -12.27 1.59 18.75
CA HIS A 548 -11.81 1.59 20.14
C HIS A 548 -10.29 1.75 20.25
N GLY A 549 -9.89 2.22 21.43
CA GLY A 549 -8.51 2.23 21.92
C GLY A 549 -8.39 1.42 23.21
N LEU A 550 -7.17 1.29 23.71
CA LEU A 550 -6.86 0.70 25.01
C LEU A 550 -6.17 1.74 25.89
N GLU A 551 -6.82 2.13 26.96
CA GLU A 551 -6.24 2.99 27.98
C GLU A 551 -5.57 2.15 29.06
N ILE A 552 -4.31 2.41 29.33
CA ILE A 552 -3.57 1.85 30.47
C ILE A 552 -3.36 2.96 31.49
N THR A 553 -3.72 2.69 32.74
CA THR A 553 -3.38 3.55 33.89
C THR A 553 -2.42 2.81 34.82
N LYS A 554 -1.54 3.55 35.46
CA LYS A 554 -0.58 3.04 36.47
C LYS A 554 -0.85 3.75 37.81
N ASP A 555 -1.01 2.99 38.87
CA ASP A 555 -1.07 3.55 40.20
C ASP A 555 0.32 3.97 40.73
N SER A 556 0.38 4.54 41.94
CA SER A 556 1.64 4.95 42.56
C SER A 556 2.59 3.79 42.92
N LYS A 557 2.10 2.55 42.87
CA LYS A 557 2.88 1.32 43.09
C LYS A 557 3.30 0.66 41.76
N GLY A 558 2.88 1.24 40.63
CA GLY A 558 3.15 0.70 39.31
C GLY A 558 2.18 -0.39 38.85
N ASN A 559 1.11 -0.69 39.58
CA ASN A 559 0.09 -1.64 39.12
C ASN A 559 -0.66 -1.06 37.93
N ARG A 560 -0.84 -1.87 36.91
CA ARG A 560 -1.52 -1.49 35.67
C ARG A 560 -3.00 -1.90 35.70
N THR A 561 -3.85 -1.03 35.18
CA THR A 561 -5.25 -1.36 34.87
C THR A 561 -5.51 -1.00 33.41
N ALA A 562 -6.35 -1.76 32.73
CA ALA A 562 -6.69 -1.59 31.33
C ALA A 562 -8.18 -1.31 31.17
N ARG A 563 -8.51 -0.39 30.27
CA ARG A 563 -9.89 -0.04 29.90
C ARG A 563 -10.00 0.19 28.41
N ILE A 564 -10.98 -0.45 27.78
CA ILE A 564 -11.35 -0.15 26.40
C ILE A 564 -12.06 1.21 26.35
N ILE A 565 -11.63 2.09 25.48
CA ILE A 565 -12.17 3.44 25.30
C ILE A 565 -12.70 3.63 23.87
N GLU A 566 -13.64 4.54 23.72
CA GLU A 566 -14.06 5.04 22.42
C GLU A 566 -12.98 5.96 21.84
N ALA A 567 -12.45 5.62 20.67
CA ALA A 567 -11.39 6.37 20.01
C ALA A 567 -11.92 7.26 18.87
N ARG A 568 -12.62 6.67 17.92
CA ARG A 568 -13.19 7.37 16.75
C ARG A 568 -14.47 6.71 16.29
N LYS A 569 -15.48 7.52 15.93
CA LYS A 569 -16.64 7.03 15.21
C LYS A 569 -16.36 7.11 13.72
N HIS A 570 -16.48 5.98 13.04
CA HIS A 570 -16.46 5.92 11.59
C HIS A 570 -17.88 5.95 11.04
N THR A 571 -18.03 6.57 9.87
CA THR A 571 -19.29 6.62 9.12
C THR A 571 -19.04 6.16 7.70
N PHE A 572 -19.73 5.14 7.27
CA PHE A 572 -19.65 4.61 5.90
C PHE A 572 -20.95 4.89 5.15
N ARG A 573 -20.82 5.43 3.94
CA ARG A 573 -21.94 5.62 3.02
C ARG A 573 -21.79 4.66 1.83
N LYS A 574 -22.91 4.21 1.28
CA LYS A 574 -22.92 3.27 0.15
C LYS A 574 -22.05 3.73 -1.03
N ALA A 575 -22.03 5.04 -1.33
CA ALA A 575 -21.13 5.62 -2.32
C ALA A 575 -19.66 5.22 -2.15
N MET A 576 -19.21 5.07 -0.91
CA MET A 576 -17.81 4.87 -0.55
C MET A 576 -17.25 3.47 -0.84
N TYR A 577 -18.05 2.58 -1.43
CA TYR A 577 -17.52 1.36 -2.05
C TYR A 577 -16.53 1.67 -3.18
N PHE A 578 -16.69 2.85 -3.80
CA PHE A 578 -15.73 3.40 -4.77
C PHE A 578 -15.24 4.78 -4.32
N TYR A 579 -14.11 5.22 -4.87
CA TYR A 579 -13.72 6.62 -4.79
C TYR A 579 -14.63 7.47 -5.69
N PRO A 580 -14.96 8.71 -5.30
CA PRO A 580 -15.54 9.66 -6.22
C PRO A 580 -14.51 10.03 -7.29
N ILE A 581 -14.92 10.10 -8.55
CA ILE A 581 -14.09 10.72 -9.59
C ILE A 581 -14.02 12.22 -9.25
N PRO A 582 -12.83 12.85 -9.24
CA PRO A 582 -12.71 14.25 -8.86
C PRO A 582 -13.59 15.16 -9.74
N TYR A 583 -14.33 16.07 -9.12
CA TYR A 583 -15.28 16.95 -9.81
C TYR A 583 -14.66 17.70 -10.99
N LYS A 584 -13.42 18.18 -10.84
CA LYS A 584 -12.73 18.87 -11.93
C LYS A 584 -12.51 17.99 -13.17
N GLU A 585 -12.37 16.68 -13.02
CA GLU A 585 -12.23 15.75 -14.14
C GLU A 585 -13.57 15.55 -14.88
N THR A 586 -14.67 15.43 -14.14
CA THR A 586 -16.01 15.32 -14.76
C THR A 586 -16.47 16.63 -15.43
N VAL A 587 -15.99 17.78 -14.95
CA VAL A 587 -16.23 19.07 -15.63
C VAL A 587 -15.42 19.18 -16.92
N LYS A 588 -14.16 18.75 -16.91
CA LYS A 588 -13.30 18.73 -18.12
C LYS A 588 -13.84 17.78 -19.18
N SER A 589 -14.38 16.64 -18.78
CA SER A 589 -14.92 15.63 -19.66
C SER A 589 -16.35 15.28 -19.26
N PRO A 590 -17.37 15.94 -19.83
CA PRO A 590 -18.79 15.69 -19.52
C PRO A 590 -19.24 14.25 -19.82
N ALA A 591 -18.55 13.55 -20.71
CA ALA A 591 -18.79 12.13 -20.99
C ALA A 591 -18.31 11.18 -19.86
N LEU A 592 -17.50 11.69 -18.92
CA LEU A 592 -16.97 10.94 -17.81
C LEU A 592 -18.03 10.77 -16.69
N ARG A 593 -18.80 9.69 -16.76
CA ARG A 593 -19.85 9.36 -15.77
C ARG A 593 -19.26 9.20 -14.36
N GLN A 594 -19.82 9.90 -13.35
CA GLN A 594 -19.45 9.77 -11.95
C GLN A 594 -19.78 8.36 -11.39
N ASN A 595 -19.11 7.95 -10.32
CA ASN A 595 -19.46 6.72 -9.60
C ASN A 595 -20.83 6.84 -8.89
N PRO A 596 -21.56 5.73 -8.73
CA PRO A 596 -22.94 5.77 -8.20
C PRO A 596 -22.98 6.36 -6.79
N TYR A 597 -24.10 7.03 -6.48
CA TYR A 597 -24.39 7.68 -5.19
C TYR A 597 -23.52 8.91 -4.86
N TYR A 598 -22.76 9.44 -5.82
CA TYR A 598 -22.02 10.70 -5.71
C TYR A 598 -22.63 11.83 -6.57
N GLU A 599 -23.78 11.63 -7.10
CA GLU A 599 -24.52 12.62 -7.91
C GLU A 599 -25.08 13.75 -7.04
#